data_b507172e23f116a5d1aacf8a14cc52e2
#
_entry.id   b507172e23f116a5d1aacf8a14cc52e2
#
_cell.length_a   1.000
_cell.length_b   1.000
_cell.length_c   1.000
_cell.angle_alpha   90.00
_cell.angle_beta   90.00
_cell.angle_gamma   90.00
#
_symmetry.space_group_name_H-M   'P 1'
#
loop_
_entity.id
_entity.type
_entity.pdbx_description
1 polymer ?
#
loop_
_entity_poly.entity_id
_entity_poly.type
_entity_poly.pdbx_seq_one_letter_code
_entity_poly.pdbx_strand_id
1 'polypeptide(L)'
;MENTVLRTLEALKANRMEAYYAENKQEALDTVLSLIEKDNSVASGGSMTLKEIGLIDALKNHGYDYWDRADIKDPADYPAFFRKSLTADVYLSSSNAITENGELYNVDGNSNRVAAMLYGPKSVIVVAGINKIVKDLDEAALRVKTVAAPLNTKRLAKILASKVKVGDVIIKDILGTGIDVVAARSLA
;
A
#
# COMPACT_ATOMS: atom_id res chain seq x y z
N MET A 1 1.63 -11.46 -21.74
CA MET A 1 1.37 -10.36 -20.79
C MET A 1 -0.14 -10.09 -20.65
N GLU A 2 -0.83 -9.80 -21.74
CA GLU A 2 -2.29 -9.54 -21.74
C GLU A 2 -3.11 -10.69 -21.15
N ASN A 3 -2.81 -11.92 -21.51
CA ASN A 3 -3.48 -13.13 -21.00
C ASN A 3 -3.29 -13.35 -19.48
N THR A 4 -2.13 -12.99 -18.91
CA THR A 4 -1.86 -13.07 -17.48
C THR A 4 -2.70 -12.03 -16.71
N VAL A 5 -2.78 -10.81 -17.22
CA VAL A 5 -3.58 -9.74 -16.61
C VAL A 5 -5.06 -10.12 -16.57
N LEU A 6 -5.60 -10.60 -17.69
CA LEU A 6 -7.01 -11.02 -17.78
C LEU A 6 -7.32 -12.16 -16.80
N ARG A 7 -6.48 -13.19 -16.74
CA ARG A 7 -6.65 -14.30 -15.77
C ARG A 7 -6.62 -13.80 -14.32
N THR A 8 -5.69 -12.87 -14.00
CA THR A 8 -5.61 -12.30 -12.65
C THR A 8 -6.86 -11.50 -12.30
N LEU A 9 -7.42 -10.73 -13.24
CA LEU A 9 -8.67 -9.99 -13.03
C LEU A 9 -9.85 -10.94 -12.78
N GLU A 10 -9.95 -12.01 -13.55
CA GLU A 10 -10.99 -13.02 -13.36
C GLU A 10 -10.86 -13.71 -12.00
N ALA A 11 -9.64 -14.06 -11.60
CA ALA A 11 -9.35 -14.68 -10.31
C ALA A 11 -9.68 -13.73 -9.13
N LEU A 12 -9.33 -12.44 -9.23
CA LEU A 12 -9.71 -11.42 -8.24
C LEU A 12 -11.23 -11.33 -8.09
N LYS A 13 -11.97 -11.30 -9.21
CA LYS A 13 -13.44 -11.28 -9.21
C LYS A 13 -14.05 -12.56 -8.62
N ALA A 14 -13.46 -13.72 -8.93
CA ALA A 14 -13.88 -15.00 -8.32
C ALA A 14 -13.67 -15.00 -6.81
N ASN A 15 -12.63 -14.29 -6.32
CA ASN A 15 -12.34 -14.07 -4.90
C ASN A 15 -13.16 -12.90 -4.30
N ARG A 16 -14.27 -12.49 -4.95
CA ARG A 16 -15.20 -11.46 -4.48
C ARG A 16 -14.58 -10.06 -4.35
N MET A 17 -13.55 -9.77 -5.09
CA MET A 17 -13.00 -8.43 -5.23
C MET A 17 -13.48 -7.81 -6.54
N GLU A 18 -13.89 -6.55 -6.51
CA GLU A 18 -14.06 -5.79 -7.74
C GLU A 18 -12.67 -5.51 -8.34
N ALA A 19 -12.50 -5.80 -9.63
CA ALA A 19 -11.21 -5.67 -10.28
C ALA A 19 -11.34 -4.91 -11.60
N TYR A 20 -10.48 -3.91 -11.76
CA TYR A 20 -10.42 -3.01 -12.89
C TYR A 20 -9.04 -3.08 -13.53
N TYR A 21 -8.97 -2.89 -14.84
CA TYR A 21 -7.73 -2.71 -15.58
C TYR A 21 -7.65 -1.28 -16.09
N ALA A 22 -6.50 -0.67 -15.96
CA ALA A 22 -6.19 0.63 -16.52
C ALA A 22 -4.95 0.53 -17.41
N GLU A 23 -5.03 1.03 -18.62
CA GLU A 23 -3.93 0.95 -19.60
C GLU A 23 -2.77 1.88 -19.24
N ASN A 24 -3.08 2.97 -18.54
CA ASN A 24 -2.11 4.01 -18.20
C ASN A 24 -2.40 4.64 -16.83
N LYS A 25 -1.47 5.49 -16.37
CA LYS A 25 -1.55 6.14 -15.07
C LYS A 25 -2.75 7.08 -14.92
N GLN A 26 -3.13 7.77 -16.00
CA GLN A 26 -4.26 8.70 -15.96
C GLN A 26 -5.57 7.94 -15.80
N GLU A 27 -5.76 6.88 -16.56
CA GLU A 27 -6.94 6.04 -16.45
C GLU A 27 -7.03 5.37 -15.07
N ALA A 28 -5.90 4.93 -14.51
CA ALA A 28 -5.86 4.41 -13.14
C ALA A 28 -6.26 5.47 -12.11
N LEU A 29 -5.80 6.71 -12.26
CA LEU A 29 -6.19 7.83 -11.41
C LEU A 29 -7.69 8.11 -11.50
N ASP A 30 -8.22 8.24 -12.71
CA ASP A 30 -9.62 8.55 -12.96
C ASP A 30 -10.54 7.44 -12.42
N THR A 31 -10.15 6.18 -12.63
CA THR A 31 -10.85 5.01 -12.08
C THR A 31 -10.90 5.07 -10.55
N VAL A 32 -9.76 5.30 -9.89
CA VAL A 32 -9.74 5.37 -8.42
C VAL A 32 -10.58 6.52 -7.91
N LEU A 33 -10.50 7.71 -8.52
CA LEU A 33 -11.29 8.87 -8.11
C LEU A 33 -12.80 8.64 -8.30
N SER A 34 -13.20 7.89 -9.31
CA SER A 34 -14.61 7.54 -9.55
C SER A 34 -15.20 6.60 -8.50
N LEU A 35 -14.35 5.86 -7.77
CA LEU A 35 -14.74 4.94 -6.70
C LEU A 35 -14.82 5.63 -5.32
N ILE A 36 -14.44 6.90 -5.21
CA ILE A 36 -14.40 7.64 -3.94
C ILE A 36 -15.48 8.73 -3.99
N GLU A 37 -16.46 8.64 -3.11
CA GLU A 37 -17.46 9.69 -2.95
C GLU A 37 -16.83 10.94 -2.31
N LYS A 38 -17.35 12.11 -2.64
CA LYS A 38 -16.75 13.40 -2.23
C LYS A 38 -16.77 13.66 -0.73
N ASP A 39 -17.72 13.09 -0.03
CA ASP A 39 -17.91 13.19 1.42
C ASP A 39 -17.19 12.07 2.19
N ASN A 40 -16.56 11.15 1.49
CA ASN A 40 -15.78 10.09 2.14
C ASN A 40 -14.51 10.65 2.79
N SER A 41 -14.24 10.21 4.02
CA SER A 41 -12.94 10.32 4.61
C SER A 41 -11.98 9.28 4.01
N VAL A 42 -10.79 9.74 3.62
CA VAL A 42 -9.82 8.92 2.89
C VAL A 42 -8.50 8.85 3.65
N ALA A 43 -8.00 7.65 3.89
CA ALA A 43 -6.65 7.43 4.42
C ALA A 43 -5.81 6.57 3.48
N SER A 44 -4.50 6.59 3.62
CA SER A 44 -3.64 5.76 2.78
C SER A 44 -2.47 5.14 3.50
N GLY A 45 -2.06 3.96 3.03
CA GLY A 45 -0.76 3.38 3.30
C GLY A 45 0.35 4.04 2.51
N GLY A 46 1.60 3.86 2.95
CA GLY A 46 2.76 4.35 2.20
C GLY A 46 2.95 3.54 0.91
N SER A 47 2.68 4.15 -0.25
CA SER A 47 2.80 3.50 -1.55
C SER A 47 3.44 4.42 -2.58
N MET A 48 4.44 3.89 -3.29
CA MET A 48 5.01 4.58 -4.45
C MET A 48 4.02 4.61 -5.62
N THR A 49 3.27 3.52 -5.82
CA THR A 49 2.28 3.43 -6.90
C THR A 49 1.22 4.53 -6.81
N LEU A 50 0.68 4.81 -5.60
CA LEU A 50 -0.30 5.89 -5.41
C LEU A 50 0.29 7.27 -5.75
N LYS A 51 1.57 7.50 -5.45
CA LYS A 51 2.29 8.72 -5.82
C LYS A 51 2.53 8.81 -7.31
N GLU A 52 2.94 7.71 -7.94
CA GLU A 52 3.28 7.66 -9.36
C GLU A 52 2.08 7.91 -10.29
N ILE A 53 0.87 7.55 -9.85
CA ILE A 53 -0.37 7.88 -10.57
C ILE A 53 -0.92 9.28 -10.22
N GLY A 54 -0.24 10.04 -9.34
CA GLY A 54 -0.68 11.39 -8.93
C GLY A 54 -1.87 11.42 -7.98
N LEU A 55 -2.28 10.28 -7.41
CA LEU A 55 -3.50 10.19 -6.60
C LEU A 55 -3.44 11.04 -5.33
N ILE A 56 -2.30 11.07 -4.64
CA ILE A 56 -2.15 11.84 -3.40
C ILE A 56 -2.35 13.34 -3.66
N ASP A 57 -1.77 13.86 -4.73
CA ASP A 57 -1.89 15.26 -5.11
C ASP A 57 -3.32 15.58 -5.58
N ALA A 58 -3.96 14.67 -6.31
CA ALA A 58 -5.34 14.82 -6.72
C ALA A 58 -6.30 14.90 -5.51
N LEU A 59 -6.14 14.03 -4.52
CA LEU A 59 -6.97 14.05 -3.31
C LEU A 59 -6.83 15.38 -2.54
N LYS A 60 -5.61 15.89 -2.39
CA LYS A 60 -5.33 17.16 -1.71
C LYS A 60 -5.90 18.35 -2.45
N ASN A 61 -5.76 18.38 -3.79
CA ASN A 61 -6.11 19.55 -4.59
C ASN A 61 -7.61 19.62 -4.94
N HIS A 62 -8.33 18.49 -4.89
CA HIS A 62 -9.72 18.43 -5.32
C HIS A 62 -10.73 18.36 -4.16
N GLY A 63 -10.32 18.72 -2.93
CA GLY A 63 -11.21 18.92 -1.79
C GLY A 63 -11.78 17.64 -1.18
N TYR A 64 -11.05 16.53 -1.24
CA TYR A 64 -11.37 15.31 -0.48
C TYR A 64 -10.95 15.46 1.00
N ASP A 65 -11.66 14.83 1.93
CA ASP A 65 -11.21 14.69 3.33
C ASP A 65 -10.09 13.65 3.42
N TYR A 66 -8.91 14.03 2.90
CA TYR A 66 -7.75 13.14 2.85
C TYR A 66 -6.84 13.33 4.06
N TRP A 67 -6.67 12.27 4.84
CA TRP A 67 -5.80 12.23 6.01
C TRP A 67 -4.39 11.82 5.60
N ASP A 68 -3.49 12.81 5.47
CA ASP A 68 -2.11 12.55 5.05
C ASP A 68 -1.20 12.32 6.26
N ARG A 69 -0.51 11.17 6.25
CA ARG A 69 0.55 10.90 7.21
C ARG A 69 1.68 11.94 7.17
N ALA A 70 1.89 12.62 6.05
CA ALA A 70 2.93 13.64 5.91
C ALA A 70 2.64 14.88 6.77
N ASP A 71 1.38 15.09 7.20
CA ASP A 71 0.98 16.20 8.05
C ASP A 71 1.32 15.96 9.53
N ILE A 72 1.71 14.74 9.91
CA ILE A 72 2.15 14.39 11.26
C ILE A 72 3.55 14.94 11.50
N LYS A 73 3.66 15.90 12.42
CA LYS A 73 4.91 16.60 12.76
C LYS A 73 5.74 15.82 13.76
N ASP A 74 5.08 15.23 14.78
CA ASP A 74 5.75 14.45 15.82
C ASP A 74 5.63 12.94 15.50
N PRO A 75 6.73 12.20 15.38
CA PRO A 75 6.69 10.75 15.21
C PRO A 75 5.93 10.00 16.31
N ALA A 76 5.82 10.54 17.51
CA ALA A 76 5.04 9.97 18.60
C ALA A 76 3.54 9.89 18.28
N ASP A 77 3.05 10.70 17.35
CA ASP A 77 1.64 10.71 16.94
C ASP A 77 1.29 9.66 15.87
N TYR A 78 2.29 9.00 15.24
CA TYR A 78 2.02 7.97 14.23
C TYR A 78 1.11 6.84 14.73
N PRO A 79 1.26 6.27 15.95
CA PRO A 79 0.36 5.22 16.41
C PRO A 79 -1.10 5.67 16.50
N ALA A 80 -1.36 6.92 16.92
CA ALA A 80 -2.71 7.50 16.96
C ALA A 80 -3.25 7.68 15.55
N PHE A 81 -2.45 8.22 14.63
CA PHE A 81 -2.82 8.38 13.22
C PHE A 81 -3.15 7.04 12.56
N PHE A 82 -2.34 5.99 12.78
CA PHE A 82 -2.62 4.68 12.21
C PHE A 82 -3.93 4.08 12.74
N ARG A 83 -4.25 4.27 14.04
CA ARG A 83 -5.55 3.86 14.58
C ARG A 83 -6.69 4.67 13.98
N LYS A 84 -6.52 5.98 13.83
CA LYS A 84 -7.50 6.85 13.15
C LYS A 84 -7.75 6.36 11.72
N SER A 85 -6.71 5.96 10.99
CA SER A 85 -6.85 5.47 9.61
C SER A 85 -7.75 4.24 9.48
N LEU A 86 -7.94 3.45 10.56
CA LEU A 86 -8.87 2.32 10.57
C LEU A 86 -10.35 2.75 10.57
N THR A 87 -10.64 4.01 10.84
CA THR A 87 -12.01 4.55 10.86
C THR A 87 -12.36 5.34 9.60
N ALA A 88 -11.48 5.40 8.62
CA ALA A 88 -11.75 6.06 7.35
C ALA A 88 -12.83 5.32 6.56
N ASP A 89 -13.57 6.06 5.72
CA ASP A 89 -14.51 5.45 4.79
C ASP A 89 -13.77 4.65 3.71
N VAL A 90 -12.70 5.23 3.17
CA VAL A 90 -11.87 4.60 2.13
C VAL A 90 -10.42 4.52 2.55
N TYR A 91 -9.82 3.36 2.39
CA TYR A 91 -8.38 3.17 2.57
C TYR A 91 -7.69 2.83 1.26
N LEU A 92 -6.70 3.64 0.92
CA LEU A 92 -5.93 3.48 -0.31
C LEU A 92 -4.62 2.76 -0.04
N SER A 93 -4.35 1.72 -0.80
CA SER A 93 -3.13 0.93 -0.64
C SER A 93 -2.59 0.44 -1.97
N SER A 94 -1.48 -0.26 -1.90
CA SER A 94 -1.00 -1.17 -2.93
C SER A 94 -0.68 -2.51 -2.32
N SER A 95 -0.54 -3.54 -3.13
CA SER A 95 -0.07 -4.86 -2.68
C SER A 95 1.43 -5.02 -2.91
N ASN A 96 2.08 -5.88 -2.12
CA ASN A 96 3.47 -6.27 -2.36
C ASN A 96 3.58 -7.25 -3.54
N ALA A 97 2.61 -8.15 -3.69
CA ALA A 97 2.42 -8.99 -4.86
C ALA A 97 0.93 -9.33 -5.03
N ILE A 98 0.55 -9.73 -6.23
CA ILE A 98 -0.77 -10.27 -6.57
C ILE A 98 -0.50 -11.56 -7.34
N THR A 99 -1.07 -12.68 -6.90
CA THR A 99 -0.91 -13.94 -7.62
C THR A 99 -1.87 -14.04 -8.81
N GLU A 100 -1.55 -14.86 -9.79
CA GLU A 100 -2.47 -15.17 -10.90
C GLU A 100 -3.77 -15.84 -10.41
N ASN A 101 -3.78 -16.38 -9.18
CA ASN A 101 -4.96 -16.93 -8.51
C ASN A 101 -5.79 -15.87 -7.76
N GLY A 102 -5.41 -14.58 -7.84
CA GLY A 102 -6.15 -13.48 -7.23
C GLY A 102 -5.89 -13.30 -5.73
N GLU A 103 -4.77 -13.79 -5.19
CA GLU A 103 -4.38 -13.54 -3.80
C GLU A 103 -3.56 -12.26 -3.69
N LEU A 104 -3.88 -11.41 -2.71
CA LEU A 104 -3.10 -10.22 -2.37
C LEU A 104 -2.07 -10.57 -1.29
N TYR A 105 -0.82 -10.67 -1.66
CA TYR A 105 0.26 -10.98 -0.71
C TYR A 105 0.88 -9.70 -0.17
N ASN A 106 0.81 -9.52 1.16
CA ASN A 106 1.22 -8.30 1.84
C ASN A 106 2.07 -8.58 3.08
N VAL A 107 3.12 -7.75 3.26
CA VAL A 107 4.03 -7.78 4.40
C VAL A 107 4.27 -6.36 4.88
N ASP A 108 4.12 -6.12 6.18
CA ASP A 108 4.29 -4.82 6.81
C ASP A 108 5.32 -4.85 7.93
N GLY A 109 6.03 -3.71 8.11
CA GLY A 109 6.90 -3.51 9.26
C GLY A 109 6.13 -3.24 10.56
N ASN A 110 5.02 -2.50 10.50
CA ASN A 110 4.22 -2.10 11.67
C ASN A 110 2.80 -2.69 11.66
N SER A 111 2.49 -3.56 10.72
CA SER A 111 1.17 -4.19 10.53
C SER A 111 -0.01 -3.21 10.30
N ASN A 112 0.24 -1.90 10.30
CA ASN A 112 -0.81 -0.88 10.22
C ASN A 112 -1.55 -0.87 8.87
N ARG A 113 -0.84 -1.10 7.76
CA ARG A 113 -1.43 -1.17 6.42
C ARG A 113 -2.26 -2.44 6.26
N VAL A 114 -1.70 -3.58 6.65
CA VAL A 114 -2.39 -4.87 6.59
C VAL A 114 -3.62 -4.87 7.49
N ALA A 115 -3.54 -4.32 8.70
CA ALA A 115 -4.69 -4.17 9.58
C ALA A 115 -5.83 -3.36 8.91
N ALA A 116 -5.50 -2.24 8.26
CA ALA A 116 -6.48 -1.42 7.54
C ALA A 116 -7.07 -2.13 6.31
N MET A 117 -6.29 -2.98 5.65
CA MET A 117 -6.79 -3.79 4.51
C MET A 117 -7.71 -4.92 4.95
N LEU A 118 -7.52 -5.47 6.16
CA LEU A 118 -8.30 -6.60 6.67
C LEU A 118 -9.54 -6.17 7.43
N TYR A 119 -9.45 -5.08 8.18
CA TYR A 119 -10.53 -4.61 9.02
C TYR A 119 -10.38 -3.12 9.35
N GLY A 120 -11.49 -2.40 9.34
CA GLY A 120 -11.58 -1.01 9.76
C GLY A 120 -12.30 -0.13 8.74
N PRO A 121 -11.65 0.31 7.68
CA PRO A 121 -12.27 1.12 6.62
C PRO A 121 -13.46 0.40 5.96
N LYS A 122 -14.48 1.16 5.54
CA LYS A 122 -15.66 0.61 4.86
C LYS A 122 -15.31 0.05 3.47
N SER A 123 -14.29 0.65 2.83
CA SER A 123 -13.80 0.23 1.51
C SER A 123 -12.28 0.30 1.45
N VAL A 124 -11.68 -0.62 0.73
CA VAL A 124 -10.23 -0.66 0.48
C VAL A 124 -9.98 -0.70 -1.02
N ILE A 125 -9.27 0.30 -1.53
CA ILE A 125 -8.88 0.35 -2.94
C ILE A 125 -7.38 0.06 -3.05
N VAL A 126 -7.05 -1.03 -3.75
CA VAL A 126 -5.67 -1.48 -3.96
C VAL A 126 -5.24 -1.16 -5.39
N VAL A 127 -4.27 -0.26 -5.54
CA VAL A 127 -3.69 0.08 -6.84
C VAL A 127 -2.35 -0.61 -7.01
N ALA A 128 -2.19 -1.37 -8.07
CA ALA A 128 -0.97 -2.13 -8.31
C ALA A 128 -0.58 -2.12 -9.79
N GLY A 129 0.71 -1.92 -10.07
CA GLY A 129 1.22 -2.13 -11.42
C GLY A 129 1.30 -3.62 -11.77
N ILE A 130 1.20 -3.95 -13.05
CA ILE A 130 1.28 -5.33 -13.57
C ILE A 130 2.60 -6.02 -13.19
N ASN A 131 3.66 -5.26 -12.90
CA ASN A 131 4.94 -5.76 -12.40
C ASN A 131 4.87 -6.41 -11.00
N LYS A 132 3.69 -6.39 -10.36
CA LYS A 132 3.43 -7.05 -9.08
C LYS A 132 2.68 -8.36 -9.23
N ILE A 133 2.23 -8.68 -10.44
CA ILE A 133 1.62 -9.98 -10.72
C ILE A 133 2.71 -11.05 -10.71
N VAL A 134 2.46 -12.11 -9.97
CA VAL A 134 3.32 -13.29 -9.82
C VAL A 134 2.47 -14.55 -10.00
N LYS A 135 3.11 -15.66 -10.28
CA LYS A 135 2.41 -16.91 -10.57
C LYS A 135 1.61 -17.43 -9.36
N ASP A 136 2.26 -17.49 -8.21
CA ASP A 136 1.74 -18.12 -6.99
C ASP A 136 2.30 -17.49 -5.70
N LEU A 137 1.95 -18.06 -4.56
CA LEU A 137 2.37 -17.56 -3.23
C LEU A 137 3.87 -17.72 -2.98
N ASP A 138 4.52 -18.72 -3.58
CA ASP A 138 5.97 -18.92 -3.44
C ASP A 138 6.72 -17.81 -4.16
N GLU A 139 6.31 -17.47 -5.39
CA GLU A 139 6.84 -16.32 -6.10
C GLU A 139 6.50 -14.99 -5.40
N ALA A 140 5.32 -14.87 -4.78
CA ALA A 140 4.97 -13.69 -3.99
C ALA A 140 5.91 -13.50 -2.80
N ALA A 141 6.19 -14.57 -2.05
CA ALA A 141 7.14 -14.55 -0.94
C ALA A 141 8.57 -14.21 -1.43
N LEU A 142 9.00 -14.80 -2.55
CA LEU A 142 10.28 -14.51 -3.17
C LEU A 142 10.36 -13.03 -3.58
N ARG A 143 9.34 -12.50 -4.25
CA ARG A 143 9.27 -11.09 -4.65
C ARG A 143 9.37 -10.14 -3.46
N VAL A 144 8.72 -10.46 -2.34
CA VAL A 144 8.85 -9.65 -1.12
C VAL A 144 10.29 -9.63 -0.64
N LYS A 145 10.95 -10.79 -0.54
CA LYS A 145 12.33 -10.91 -0.05
C LYS A 145 13.34 -10.22 -0.96
N THR A 146 13.18 -10.33 -2.27
CA THR A 146 14.18 -9.88 -3.26
C THR A 146 13.92 -8.48 -3.81
N VAL A 147 12.68 -8.00 -3.79
CA VAL A 147 12.30 -6.72 -4.40
C VAL A 147 11.65 -5.77 -3.39
N ALA A 148 10.51 -6.15 -2.78
CA ALA A 148 9.71 -5.20 -2.04
C ALA A 148 10.39 -4.77 -0.72
N ALA A 149 10.91 -5.70 0.07
CA ALA A 149 11.58 -5.41 1.32
C ALA A 149 12.89 -4.61 1.12
N PRO A 150 13.81 -4.97 0.21
CA PRO A 150 15.00 -4.19 -0.07
C PRO A 150 14.69 -2.75 -0.52
N LEU A 151 13.69 -2.57 -1.40
CA LEU A 151 13.28 -1.23 -1.84
C LEU A 151 12.71 -0.40 -0.70
N ASN A 152 11.90 -1.01 0.17
CA ASN A 152 11.36 -0.32 1.35
C ASN A 152 12.45 0.06 2.34
N THR A 153 13.42 -0.81 2.59
CA THR A 153 14.58 -0.53 3.45
C THR A 153 15.40 0.64 2.91
N LYS A 154 15.68 0.67 1.59
CA LYS A 154 16.38 1.81 0.96
C LYS A 154 15.59 3.12 1.11
N ARG A 155 14.26 3.08 0.97
CA ARG A 155 13.40 4.23 1.16
C ARG A 155 13.44 4.76 2.59
N LEU A 156 13.33 3.87 3.57
CA LEU A 156 13.38 4.21 4.99
C LEU A 156 14.75 4.75 5.39
N ALA A 157 15.83 4.14 4.92
CA ALA A 157 17.19 4.61 5.16
C ALA A 157 17.42 6.05 4.63
N LYS A 158 16.89 6.39 3.45
CA LYS A 158 16.93 7.76 2.92
C LYS A 158 16.18 8.75 3.79
N ILE A 159 15.01 8.40 4.30
CA ILE A 159 14.21 9.25 5.19
C ILE A 159 14.95 9.47 6.51
N LEU A 160 15.60 8.44 7.05
CA LEU A 160 16.36 8.52 8.29
C LEU A 160 17.65 9.30 8.09
N ALA A 161 18.40 9.07 7.03
CA ALA A 161 19.61 9.83 6.70
C ALA A 161 19.33 11.34 6.54
N SER A 162 18.14 11.72 6.07
CA SER A 162 17.75 13.14 5.98
C SER A 162 17.38 13.77 7.33
N LYS A 163 17.14 12.96 8.36
CA LYS A 163 16.75 13.41 9.72
C LYS A 163 17.86 13.29 10.75
N VAL A 164 18.94 12.58 10.44
CA VAL A 164 20.04 12.29 11.37
C VAL A 164 21.21 13.21 11.06
N LYS A 165 21.66 14.00 12.06
CA LYS A 165 22.93 14.70 12.00
C LYS A 165 24.07 13.68 12.09
N VAL A 166 25.14 13.88 11.31
CA VAL A 166 26.35 13.06 11.35
C VAL A 166 26.87 12.99 12.80
N GLY A 167 26.81 11.80 13.40
CA GLY A 167 27.24 11.55 14.79
C GLY A 167 26.26 10.74 15.63
N ASP A 168 24.99 10.64 15.26
CA ASP A 168 24.00 9.86 16.01
C ASP A 168 23.96 8.40 15.51
N VAL A 169 24.40 7.49 16.38
CA VAL A 169 24.44 6.03 16.10
C VAL A 169 23.05 5.44 16.21
N ILE A 170 22.21 5.63 15.20
CA ILE A 170 20.88 4.97 15.11
C ILE A 170 20.87 3.86 14.05
N ILE A 171 21.95 3.65 13.30
CA ILE A 171 22.01 2.62 12.25
C ILE A 171 21.91 1.19 12.82
N LYS A 172 22.26 0.98 14.11
CA LYS A 172 22.19 -0.34 14.74
C LYS A 172 20.75 -0.82 15.01
N ASP A 173 19.84 0.08 15.36
CA ASP A 173 18.45 -0.30 15.66
C ASP A 173 17.61 -0.56 14.41
N ILE A 174 17.97 0.05 13.27
CA ILE A 174 17.24 -0.16 12.01
C ILE A 174 17.58 -1.51 11.37
N LEU A 175 18.80 -2.00 11.62
CA LEU A 175 19.25 -3.33 11.16
C LEU A 175 19.02 -4.42 12.21
N GLY A 176 18.75 -4.04 13.47
CA GLY A 176 18.55 -4.95 14.60
C GLY A 176 17.08 -5.16 14.98
N THR A 177 16.19 -4.23 14.67
CA THR A 177 14.76 -4.51 14.70
C THR A 177 14.47 -5.40 13.49
N GLY A 178 14.50 -6.70 13.73
CA GLY A 178 14.01 -7.66 12.76
C GLY A 178 12.68 -7.11 12.25
N ILE A 179 12.57 -6.95 10.94
CA ILE A 179 11.26 -6.74 10.32
C ILE A 179 10.49 -7.98 10.74
N ASP A 180 9.66 -7.87 11.77
CA ASP A 180 8.70 -8.90 12.08
C ASP A 180 7.75 -8.97 10.89
N VAL A 181 8.07 -9.92 10.03
CA VAL A 181 7.29 -10.19 8.83
C VAL A 181 6.02 -10.88 9.30
N VAL A 182 5.02 -10.10 9.60
CA VAL A 182 3.66 -10.61 9.74
C VAL A 182 3.13 -10.78 8.32
N ALA A 183 3.24 -11.98 7.80
CA ALA A 183 2.55 -12.37 6.59
C ALA A 183 1.06 -12.51 6.94
N ALA A 184 0.29 -11.47 6.72
CA ALA A 184 -1.15 -11.58 6.76
C ALA A 184 -1.62 -12.17 5.45
N ARG A 185 -2.04 -13.42 5.49
CA ARG A 185 -2.75 -14.09 4.40
C ARG A 185 -4.21 -13.63 4.49
N SER A 186 -4.68 -12.81 3.57
CA SER A 186 -6.11 -12.61 3.40
C SER A 186 -6.68 -13.92 2.84
N LEU A 187 -7.28 -14.69 3.70
CA LEU A 187 -8.24 -15.73 3.33
C LEU A 187 -9.60 -15.07 3.45
N ALA A 188 -10.10 -14.50 2.35
CA ALA A 188 -11.50 -14.12 2.24
C ALA A 188 -12.35 -15.37 2.04
#